data_08c76a558a9dcd10ac46a52f6fa957ea
#
_entry.id   08c76a558a9dcd10ac46a52f6fa957ea
#
_cell.length_a   1.000
_cell.length_b   1.000
_cell.length_c   1.000
_cell.angle_alpha   90.00
_cell.angle_beta   90.00
_cell.angle_gamma   90.00
#
_symmetry.space_group_name_H-M   'P 1'
#
loop_
_entity.id
_entity.type
_entity.pdbx_description
1 polymer ?
#
loop_
_entity_poly.entity_id
_entity_poly.type
_entity_poly.pdbx_seq_one_letter_code
_entity_poly.pdbx_strand_id
1 'polypeptide(L)'
;MFPLRYLQLDVFPASTGGGNPLGVVFGAAHWNGAQMQQFAAWTQLVETTFVLPPQAAQADYRLRIFTPHKEIPFAGHPSIGSAHAVLQTGWTRARQGMLWQECGAGVLPIRVHDTPSAARELLIRTPATRILREHQEAHAALVPVLGETALGALGSALVEGGRRWWLSEFANEAQLRAWQPDHATLAQLAETSQSMGLCAFARSESADYELAVRAFPAGAGIIEDPASGAANGLIAAFIAMREPHGPLARGYRVSQGREIGHDARLILHVDERDDVWVGGHSRIVIDGQLNWTSEVALARTMPSVRAVAG
;
A
#
# COMPACT_ATOMS: atom_id res chain seq x y z
N MET A 1 -10.81 -19.10 25.23
CA MET A 1 -10.79 -18.09 24.12
C MET A 1 -9.49 -17.32 24.29
N PHE A 2 -8.62 -17.31 23.30
CA PHE A 2 -7.39 -16.51 23.38
C PHE A 2 -7.78 -15.03 23.38
N PRO A 3 -7.16 -14.21 24.23
CA PRO A 3 -7.44 -12.78 24.22
C PRO A 3 -7.06 -12.19 22.86
N LEU A 4 -7.93 -11.31 22.36
CA LEU A 4 -7.63 -10.55 21.15
C LEU A 4 -6.52 -9.54 21.47
N ARG A 5 -5.49 -9.46 20.63
CA ARG A 5 -4.43 -8.45 20.74
C ARG A 5 -4.53 -7.51 19.55
N TYR A 6 -4.46 -6.22 19.83
CA TYR A 6 -4.44 -5.17 18.84
C TYR A 6 -3.09 -4.45 18.86
N LEU A 7 -2.49 -4.33 17.70
CA LEU A 7 -1.32 -3.50 17.48
C LEU A 7 -1.70 -2.39 16.50
N GLN A 8 -1.25 -1.17 16.78
CA GLN A 8 -1.24 -0.11 15.78
C GLN A 8 0.19 0.21 15.42
N LEU A 9 0.48 0.12 14.14
CA LEU A 9 1.81 0.32 13.58
C LEU A 9 1.87 1.61 12.78
N ASP A 10 3.06 2.16 12.76
CA ASP A 10 3.51 3.19 11.84
C ASP A 10 4.39 2.49 10.78
N VAL A 11 3.92 2.43 9.54
CA VAL A 11 4.59 1.67 8.46
C VAL A 11 5.33 2.63 7.56
N PHE A 12 6.61 2.36 7.31
CA PHE A 12 7.54 3.21 6.57
C PHE A 12 7.88 4.57 7.21
N PRO A 13 7.92 4.74 8.54
CA PRO A 13 8.12 6.05 9.14
C PRO A 13 9.57 6.54 8.99
N ALA A 14 9.76 7.81 8.56
CA ALA A 14 11.03 8.52 8.73
C ALA A 14 11.21 8.96 10.20
N SER A 15 10.10 9.35 10.83
CA SER A 15 9.99 9.70 12.24
C SER A 15 8.66 9.16 12.78
N THR A 16 8.51 9.09 14.10
CA THR A 16 7.26 8.59 14.72
C THR A 16 6.05 9.40 14.24
N GLY A 17 5.04 8.71 13.71
CA GLY A 17 3.84 9.32 13.13
C GLY A 17 3.98 9.74 11.66
N GLY A 18 5.16 9.56 11.06
CA GLY A 18 5.43 9.96 9.69
C GLY A 18 5.10 8.91 8.63
N GLY A 19 4.79 7.68 9.02
CA GLY A 19 4.46 6.60 8.09
C GLY A 19 2.97 6.47 7.79
N ASN A 20 2.57 5.31 7.30
CA ASN A 20 1.18 4.96 7.03
C ASN A 20 0.63 4.11 8.20
N PRO A 21 -0.39 4.58 8.93
CA PRO A 21 -0.91 3.86 10.08
C PRO A 21 -1.64 2.59 9.67
N LEU A 22 -1.40 1.51 10.45
CA LEU A 22 -1.97 0.19 10.24
C LEU A 22 -2.48 -0.43 11.54
N GLY A 23 -3.70 -0.96 11.54
CA GLY A 23 -4.21 -1.81 12.61
C GLY A 23 -3.93 -3.29 12.33
N VAL A 24 -3.42 -4.03 13.31
CA VAL A 24 -3.17 -5.47 13.21
C VAL A 24 -3.81 -6.19 14.38
N VAL A 25 -4.70 -7.13 14.09
CA VAL A 25 -5.44 -7.94 15.07
C VAL A 25 -4.94 -9.38 15.08
N PHE A 26 -4.63 -9.88 16.26
CA PHE A 26 -4.31 -11.28 16.52
C PHE A 26 -5.42 -11.96 17.33
N GLY A 27 -5.58 -13.27 17.16
CA GLY A 27 -6.53 -14.08 17.93
C GLY A 27 -7.95 -14.12 17.35
N ALA A 28 -8.23 -13.44 16.23
CA ALA A 28 -9.55 -13.35 15.62
C ALA A 28 -9.90 -14.50 14.66
N ALA A 29 -9.30 -15.68 14.83
CA ALA A 29 -9.56 -16.83 13.93
C ALA A 29 -11.03 -17.29 13.92
N HIS A 30 -11.77 -16.98 14.99
CA HIS A 30 -13.20 -17.30 15.13
C HIS A 30 -14.13 -16.22 14.56
N TRP A 31 -13.59 -15.07 14.12
CA TRP A 31 -14.40 -14.02 13.48
C TRP A 31 -14.67 -14.35 12.02
N ASN A 32 -15.91 -14.09 11.61
CA ASN A 32 -16.27 -14.11 10.20
C ASN A 32 -15.91 -12.78 9.51
N GLY A 33 -16.07 -12.71 8.18
CA GLY A 33 -15.74 -11.52 7.40
C GLY A 33 -16.53 -10.27 7.79
N ALA A 34 -17.80 -10.43 8.19
CA ALA A 34 -18.65 -9.30 8.59
C ALA A 34 -18.16 -8.69 9.92
N GLN A 35 -17.72 -9.52 10.85
CA GLN A 35 -17.17 -9.07 12.13
C GLN A 35 -15.83 -8.33 11.94
N MET A 36 -14.95 -8.86 11.07
CA MET A 36 -13.70 -8.21 10.70
C MET A 36 -13.95 -6.87 10.02
N GLN A 37 -14.90 -6.84 9.07
CA GLN A 37 -15.29 -5.60 8.38
C GLN A 37 -15.87 -4.56 9.33
N GLN A 38 -16.71 -4.96 10.28
CA GLN A 38 -17.27 -4.05 11.28
C GLN A 38 -16.17 -3.40 12.13
N PHE A 39 -15.18 -4.17 12.55
CA PHE A 39 -14.05 -3.63 13.31
C PHE A 39 -13.19 -2.70 12.45
N ALA A 40 -12.85 -3.07 11.21
CA ALA A 40 -12.11 -2.22 10.29
C ALA A 40 -12.84 -0.91 10.00
N ALA A 41 -14.16 -0.96 9.81
CA ALA A 41 -14.98 0.26 9.65
C ALA A 41 -14.98 1.14 10.90
N TRP A 42 -14.93 0.57 12.10
CA TRP A 42 -14.89 1.34 13.35
C TRP A 42 -13.53 2.03 13.57
N THR A 43 -12.42 1.37 13.23
CA THR A 43 -11.07 1.94 13.40
C THR A 43 -10.82 3.16 12.51
N GLN A 44 -11.49 3.26 11.36
CA GLN A 44 -11.29 4.31 10.35
C GLN A 44 -9.84 4.45 9.85
N LEU A 45 -9.00 3.43 10.08
CA LEU A 45 -7.66 3.38 9.49
C LEU A 45 -7.76 3.08 8.00
N VAL A 46 -6.73 3.47 7.23
CA VAL A 46 -6.66 3.17 5.79
C VAL A 46 -6.87 1.68 5.56
N GLU A 47 -6.17 0.84 6.35
CA GLU A 47 -6.44 -0.59 6.45
C GLU A 47 -6.31 -1.10 7.89
N THR A 48 -7.05 -2.18 8.14
CA THR A 48 -6.94 -3.04 9.32
C THR A 48 -6.75 -4.48 8.88
N THR A 49 -5.81 -5.18 9.48
CA THR A 49 -5.46 -6.55 9.12
C THR A 49 -5.73 -7.54 10.25
N PHE A 50 -5.99 -8.79 9.85
CA PHE A 50 -6.24 -9.89 10.77
C PHE A 50 -5.24 -11.01 10.47
N VAL A 51 -4.36 -11.28 11.44
CA VAL A 51 -3.37 -12.36 11.37
C VAL A 51 -4.02 -13.65 11.83
N LEU A 52 -3.99 -14.65 10.97
CA LEU A 52 -4.66 -15.92 11.14
C LEU A 52 -3.68 -17.10 10.92
N PRO A 53 -3.97 -18.28 11.43
CA PRO A 53 -3.24 -19.50 11.05
C PRO A 53 -3.27 -19.69 9.52
N PRO A 54 -2.16 -20.14 8.91
CA PRO A 54 -2.10 -20.40 7.47
C PRO A 54 -3.00 -21.58 7.09
N GLN A 55 -3.51 -21.57 5.87
CA GLN A 55 -4.22 -22.69 5.24
C GLN A 55 -3.36 -23.38 4.19
N ALA A 56 -2.52 -22.62 3.51
CA ALA A 56 -1.54 -23.14 2.55
C ALA A 56 -0.30 -23.68 3.29
N ALA A 57 0.14 -24.91 2.96
CA ALA A 57 1.25 -25.59 3.65
C ALA A 57 2.59 -24.83 3.56
N GLN A 58 2.79 -24.03 2.51
CA GLN A 58 4.00 -23.23 2.31
C GLN A 58 3.96 -21.87 3.02
N ALA A 59 2.80 -21.44 3.54
CA ALA A 59 2.65 -20.14 4.20
C ALA A 59 3.04 -20.22 5.68
N ASP A 60 3.58 -19.12 6.21
CA ASP A 60 3.92 -18.98 7.62
C ASP A 60 2.77 -18.39 8.43
N TYR A 61 1.92 -17.59 7.78
CA TYR A 61 0.69 -17.03 8.34
C TYR A 61 -0.27 -16.65 7.21
N ARG A 62 -1.54 -16.47 7.55
CA ARG A 62 -2.54 -15.92 6.65
C ARG A 62 -2.94 -14.53 7.09
N LEU A 63 -3.09 -13.62 6.13
CA LEU A 63 -3.48 -12.24 6.32
C LEU A 63 -4.78 -11.94 5.58
N ARG A 64 -5.78 -11.41 6.30
CA ARG A 64 -6.95 -10.77 5.71
C ARG A 64 -6.84 -9.27 5.89
N ILE A 65 -7.12 -8.50 4.82
CA ILE A 65 -6.89 -7.05 4.75
C ILE A 65 -8.22 -6.37 4.47
N PHE A 66 -8.59 -5.41 5.31
CA PHE A 66 -9.84 -4.69 5.20
C PHE A 66 -9.59 -3.19 5.19
N THR A 67 -10.19 -2.49 4.22
CA THR A 67 -10.42 -1.05 4.30
C THR A 67 -11.67 -0.79 5.18
N PRO A 68 -12.00 0.45 5.54
CA PRO A 68 -13.27 0.74 6.22
C PRO A 68 -14.53 0.25 5.46
N HIS A 69 -14.41 -0.01 4.15
CA HIS A 69 -15.56 -0.30 3.30
C HIS A 69 -15.63 -1.75 2.80
N LYS A 70 -14.49 -2.42 2.63
CA LYS A 70 -14.43 -3.77 2.04
C LYS A 70 -13.15 -4.51 2.34
N GLU A 71 -13.20 -5.84 2.24
CA GLU A 71 -12.02 -6.68 2.16
C GLU A 71 -11.32 -6.52 0.81
N ILE A 72 -9.99 -6.48 0.83
CA ILE A 72 -9.15 -6.40 -0.36
C ILE A 72 -8.16 -7.57 -0.39
N PRO A 73 -7.83 -8.11 -1.59
CA PRO A 73 -7.00 -9.31 -1.68
C PRO A 73 -5.54 -9.07 -1.29
N PHE A 74 -5.04 -7.84 -1.47
CA PHE A 74 -3.65 -7.47 -1.22
C PHE A 74 -3.49 -5.95 -1.08
N ALA A 75 -2.56 -5.53 -0.21
CA ALA A 75 -2.02 -4.18 -0.15
C ALA A 75 -0.59 -4.22 0.42
N GLY A 76 0.30 -3.34 -0.06
CA GLY A 76 1.73 -3.36 0.24
C GLY A 76 2.05 -3.01 1.70
N HIS A 77 1.64 -1.79 2.15
CA HIS A 77 1.96 -1.37 3.52
C HIS A 77 1.30 -2.27 4.60
N PRO A 78 0.05 -2.77 4.42
CA PRO A 78 -0.52 -3.72 5.36
C PRO A 78 0.26 -5.03 5.45
N SER A 79 0.78 -5.52 4.32
CA SER A 79 1.60 -6.74 4.30
C SER A 79 2.93 -6.54 5.05
N ILE A 80 3.62 -5.43 4.83
CA ILE A 80 4.88 -5.11 5.50
C ILE A 80 4.69 -4.88 7.00
N GLY A 81 3.68 -4.07 7.40
CA GLY A 81 3.38 -3.84 8.81
C GLY A 81 2.96 -5.11 9.54
N SER A 82 2.10 -5.95 8.92
CA SER A 82 1.69 -7.23 9.50
C SER A 82 2.85 -8.21 9.61
N ALA A 83 3.74 -8.29 8.61
CA ALA A 83 4.95 -9.11 8.67
C ALA A 83 5.86 -8.66 9.83
N HIS A 84 6.03 -7.34 10.04
CA HIS A 84 6.75 -6.82 11.19
C HIS A 84 6.09 -7.26 12.50
N ALA A 85 4.77 -7.12 12.62
CA ALA A 85 4.00 -7.51 13.81
C ALA A 85 4.13 -9.02 14.10
N VAL A 86 4.02 -9.88 13.09
CA VAL A 86 4.15 -11.36 13.22
C VAL A 86 5.51 -11.75 13.75
N LEU A 87 6.58 -11.13 13.22
CA LEU A 87 7.95 -11.39 13.64
C LEU A 87 8.23 -10.84 15.05
N GLN A 88 7.77 -9.62 15.34
CA GLN A 88 7.99 -8.95 16.60
C GLN A 88 7.26 -9.62 17.77
N THR A 89 6.05 -10.16 17.52
CA THR A 89 5.28 -10.87 18.54
C THR A 89 5.69 -12.32 18.72
N GLY A 90 6.59 -12.84 17.88
CA GLY A 90 7.00 -14.24 17.90
C GLY A 90 5.91 -15.21 17.40
N TRP A 91 4.91 -14.72 16.67
CA TRP A 91 3.88 -15.57 16.03
C TRP A 91 4.49 -16.61 15.12
N THR A 92 5.47 -16.18 14.32
CA THR A 92 6.32 -17.07 13.51
C THR A 92 7.73 -16.46 13.38
N ARG A 93 8.63 -17.17 12.69
CA ARG A 93 10.00 -16.74 12.43
C ARG A 93 10.28 -16.82 10.93
N ALA A 94 11.11 -15.91 10.44
CA ALA A 94 11.63 -15.99 9.08
C ALA A 94 12.50 -17.24 8.90
N ARG A 95 12.39 -17.88 7.74
CA ARG A 95 13.20 -19.04 7.34
C ARG A 95 14.15 -18.63 6.22
N GLN A 96 15.45 -18.69 6.47
CA GLN A 96 16.47 -18.29 5.49
C GLN A 96 16.27 -16.87 4.94
N GLY A 97 15.90 -15.91 5.81
CA GLY A 97 15.63 -14.53 5.40
C GLY A 97 14.33 -14.33 4.63
N MET A 98 13.43 -15.32 4.65
CA MET A 98 12.13 -15.25 3.96
C MET A 98 10.98 -15.52 4.92
N LEU A 99 9.87 -14.84 4.67
CA LEU A 99 8.57 -15.05 5.32
C LEU A 99 7.51 -15.19 4.22
N TRP A 100 6.57 -16.11 4.38
CA TRP A 100 5.55 -16.41 3.38
C TRP A 100 4.16 -16.05 3.89
N GLN A 101 3.57 -15.01 3.28
CA GLN A 101 2.23 -14.52 3.60
C GLN A 101 1.20 -15.14 2.67
N GLU A 102 0.20 -15.84 3.21
CA GLU A 102 -1.02 -16.20 2.48
C GLU A 102 -2.03 -15.05 2.57
N CYS A 103 -2.58 -14.61 1.43
CA CYS A 103 -3.64 -13.60 1.38
C CYS A 103 -4.56 -13.85 0.19
N GLY A 104 -5.53 -12.97 -0.07
CA GLY A 104 -6.44 -13.10 -1.20
C GLY A 104 -5.78 -13.11 -2.58
N ALA A 105 -4.53 -12.65 -2.68
CA ALA A 105 -3.72 -12.69 -3.91
C ALA A 105 -2.82 -13.95 -4.02
N GLY A 106 -2.93 -14.87 -3.07
CA GLY A 106 -2.11 -16.09 -3.00
C GLY A 106 -1.05 -16.06 -1.92
N VAL A 107 -0.02 -16.88 -2.06
CA VAL A 107 1.12 -16.92 -1.13
C VAL A 107 2.25 -16.05 -1.68
N LEU A 108 2.59 -15.03 -0.94
CA LEU A 108 3.55 -14.00 -1.36
C LEU A 108 4.82 -14.07 -0.50
N PRO A 109 6.01 -13.97 -1.14
CA PRO A 109 7.27 -13.92 -0.42
C PRO A 109 7.54 -12.52 0.14
N ILE A 110 8.06 -12.47 1.36
CA ILE A 110 8.58 -11.26 2.01
C ILE A 110 10.03 -11.53 2.38
N ARG A 111 10.96 -10.71 1.90
CA ARG A 111 12.37 -10.72 2.32
C ARG A 111 12.48 -10.05 3.69
N VAL A 112 13.28 -10.65 4.54
CA VAL A 112 13.53 -10.17 5.92
C VAL A 112 15.02 -9.90 6.05
N HIS A 113 15.39 -8.66 6.22
CA HIS A 113 16.74 -8.21 6.46
C HIS A 113 16.84 -7.75 7.92
N ASP A 114 17.36 -8.62 8.77
CA ASP A 114 17.66 -8.32 10.16
C ASP A 114 19.16 -8.00 10.29
N THR A 115 19.48 -6.80 10.74
CA THR A 115 20.84 -6.43 11.11
C THR A 115 20.89 -6.05 12.59
N PRO A 116 21.90 -6.47 13.34
CA PRO A 116 21.99 -6.19 14.79
C PRO A 116 22.01 -4.69 15.13
N SER A 117 22.41 -3.85 14.20
CA SER A 117 22.62 -2.41 14.39
C SER A 117 21.58 -1.51 13.75
N ALA A 118 20.63 -2.06 13.01
CA ALA A 118 19.61 -1.29 12.31
C ALA A 118 18.19 -1.86 12.51
N ALA A 119 17.19 -1.04 12.27
CA ALA A 119 15.81 -1.49 12.28
C ALA A 119 15.60 -2.56 11.18
N ARG A 120 14.76 -3.56 11.47
CA ARG A 120 14.39 -4.62 10.52
C ARG A 120 13.81 -4.03 9.25
N GLU A 121 14.35 -4.42 8.11
CA GLU A 121 13.84 -4.08 6.79
C GLU A 121 13.07 -5.26 6.20
N LEU A 122 11.87 -4.98 5.72
CA LEU A 122 10.99 -5.96 5.08
C LEU A 122 10.65 -5.51 3.68
N LEU A 123 10.75 -6.41 2.71
CA LEU A 123 10.47 -6.14 1.30
C LEU A 123 9.50 -7.20 0.76
N ILE A 124 8.41 -6.77 0.14
CA ILE A 124 7.46 -7.66 -0.54
C ILE A 124 7.61 -7.54 -2.04
N ARG A 125 7.53 -8.65 -2.75
CA ARG A 125 7.56 -8.66 -4.21
C ARG A 125 6.25 -8.11 -4.78
N THR A 126 6.36 -7.19 -5.73
CA THR A 126 5.21 -6.63 -6.45
C THR A 126 4.83 -7.50 -7.64
N PRO A 127 3.59 -7.44 -8.14
CA PRO A 127 3.21 -8.03 -9.40
C PRO A 127 4.05 -7.49 -10.56
N ALA A 128 4.25 -8.31 -11.60
CA ALA A 128 4.91 -7.87 -12.82
C ALA A 128 4.18 -6.67 -13.44
N THR A 129 4.96 -5.70 -13.90
CA THR A 129 4.44 -4.44 -14.47
C THR A 129 4.49 -4.49 -16.00
N ARG A 130 3.47 -3.96 -16.64
CA ARG A 130 3.44 -3.69 -18.08
C ARG A 130 3.06 -2.24 -18.37
N ILE A 131 3.64 -1.66 -19.39
CA ILE A 131 3.29 -0.33 -19.87
C ILE A 131 2.13 -0.48 -20.88
N LEU A 132 1.05 0.27 -20.64
CA LEU A 132 -0.13 0.25 -21.49
C LEU A 132 -0.15 1.42 -22.48
N ARG A 133 0.30 2.61 -22.03
CA ARG A 133 0.43 3.85 -22.82
C ARG A 133 1.63 4.62 -22.34
N GLU A 134 2.26 5.37 -23.24
CA GLU A 134 3.43 6.21 -22.93
C GLU A 134 3.58 7.37 -23.92
N HIS A 135 4.59 8.21 -23.70
CA HIS A 135 4.95 9.34 -24.57
C HIS A 135 3.76 10.29 -24.82
N GLN A 136 3.56 10.68 -26.08
CA GLN A 136 2.52 11.66 -26.45
C GLN A 136 1.11 11.21 -26.09
N GLU A 137 0.80 9.91 -26.23
CA GLU A 137 -0.53 9.38 -25.91
C GLU A 137 -0.82 9.49 -24.41
N ALA A 138 0.16 9.13 -23.56
CA ALA A 138 0.02 9.25 -22.12
C ALA A 138 -0.02 10.73 -21.69
N HIS A 139 0.83 11.57 -22.28
CA HIS A 139 0.87 12.99 -21.99
C HIS A 139 -0.46 13.66 -22.32
N ALA A 140 -1.01 13.44 -23.51
CA ALA A 140 -2.28 14.01 -23.94
C ALA A 140 -3.44 13.66 -22.98
N ALA A 141 -3.47 12.44 -22.45
CA ALA A 141 -4.48 12.03 -21.47
C ALA A 141 -4.33 12.75 -20.12
N LEU A 142 -3.13 13.18 -19.77
CA LEU A 142 -2.83 13.85 -18.50
C LEU A 142 -2.84 15.39 -18.57
N VAL A 143 -2.90 16.00 -19.75
CA VAL A 143 -2.96 17.47 -19.91
C VAL A 143 -4.03 18.12 -19.03
N PRO A 144 -5.27 17.58 -18.91
CA PRO A 144 -6.28 18.17 -18.04
C PRO A 144 -5.91 18.21 -16.55
N VAL A 145 -5.05 17.26 -16.11
CA VAL A 145 -4.61 17.14 -14.71
C VAL A 145 -3.32 17.92 -14.47
N LEU A 146 -2.36 17.84 -15.38
CA LEU A 146 -1.02 18.39 -15.22
C LEU A 146 -0.92 19.86 -15.70
N GLY A 147 -1.79 20.29 -16.63
CA GLY A 147 -1.68 21.62 -17.23
C GLY A 147 -0.34 21.83 -17.92
N GLU A 148 0.29 22.97 -17.62
CA GLU A 148 1.62 23.35 -18.14
C GLU A 148 2.77 22.86 -17.26
N THR A 149 2.55 21.85 -16.39
CA THR A 149 3.59 21.31 -15.51
C THR A 149 4.77 20.78 -16.33
N ALA A 150 5.98 21.24 -16.03
CA ALA A 150 7.18 20.75 -16.68
C ALA A 150 7.48 19.31 -16.23
N LEU A 151 7.68 18.41 -17.20
CA LEU A 151 7.95 16.99 -16.96
C LEU A 151 9.44 16.69 -17.00
N GLY A 152 9.83 15.63 -16.27
CA GLY A 152 11.16 15.03 -16.34
C GLY A 152 11.35 14.18 -17.61
N ALA A 153 12.52 13.57 -17.72
CA ALA A 153 12.94 12.84 -18.93
C ALA A 153 12.04 11.63 -19.26
N LEU A 154 11.49 10.95 -18.26
CA LEU A 154 10.62 9.79 -18.46
C LEU A 154 9.18 10.17 -18.85
N GLY A 155 8.79 11.44 -18.65
CA GLY A 155 7.46 11.94 -19.00
C GLY A 155 6.34 11.21 -18.25
N SER A 156 5.34 10.74 -19.01
CA SER A 156 4.14 10.11 -18.46
C SER A 156 3.89 8.73 -19.06
N ALA A 157 3.27 7.85 -18.27
CA ALA A 157 2.85 6.52 -18.71
C ALA A 157 1.57 6.05 -18.00
N LEU A 158 0.79 5.19 -18.65
CA LEU A 158 -0.20 4.33 -17.99
C LEU A 158 0.40 2.94 -17.85
N VAL A 159 0.48 2.46 -16.63
CA VAL A 159 1.08 1.17 -16.30
C VAL A 159 0.09 0.27 -15.56
N GLU A 160 0.31 -1.04 -15.62
CA GLU A 160 -0.47 -2.03 -14.90
C GLU A 160 0.44 -3.06 -14.24
N GLY A 161 0.23 -3.26 -12.94
CA GLY A 161 0.85 -4.31 -12.13
C GLY A 161 -0.09 -4.63 -10.98
N GLY A 162 -1.02 -5.57 -11.24
CA GLY A 162 -2.18 -5.82 -10.38
C GLY A 162 -3.30 -4.80 -10.56
N ARG A 163 -2.98 -3.51 -10.54
CA ARG A 163 -3.90 -2.40 -10.85
C ARG A 163 -3.26 -1.41 -11.81
N ARG A 164 -4.08 -0.62 -12.50
CA ARG A 164 -3.64 0.43 -13.42
C ARG A 164 -3.38 1.71 -12.68
N TRP A 165 -2.27 2.38 -13.02
CA TRP A 165 -1.92 3.69 -12.51
C TRP A 165 -1.33 4.55 -13.61
N TRP A 166 -1.65 5.82 -13.59
CA TRP A 166 -0.93 6.84 -14.31
C TRP A 166 0.35 7.17 -13.55
N LEU A 167 1.46 7.28 -14.25
CA LEU A 167 2.73 7.76 -13.73
C LEU A 167 3.11 9.05 -14.44
N SER A 168 3.71 10.01 -13.74
CA SER A 168 4.25 11.22 -14.34
C SER A 168 5.51 11.68 -13.60
N GLU A 169 6.63 11.77 -14.31
CA GLU A 169 7.86 12.36 -13.78
C GLU A 169 7.80 13.87 -13.92
N PHE A 170 7.90 14.59 -12.80
CA PHE A 170 8.05 16.05 -12.75
C PHE A 170 9.50 16.45 -12.95
N ALA A 171 9.75 17.64 -13.49
CA ALA A 171 11.09 18.12 -13.79
C ALA A 171 12.00 18.22 -12.56
N ASN A 172 11.43 18.51 -11.38
CA ASN A 172 12.16 18.56 -10.11
C ASN A 172 11.24 18.37 -8.89
N GLU A 173 11.84 18.07 -7.74
CA GLU A 173 11.14 17.83 -6.48
C GLU A 173 10.38 19.07 -5.98
N ALA A 174 10.94 20.27 -6.11
CA ALA A 174 10.29 21.49 -5.63
C ALA A 174 8.96 21.73 -6.34
N GLN A 175 8.92 21.50 -7.64
CA GLN A 175 7.69 21.61 -8.44
C GLN A 175 6.68 20.54 -8.05
N LEU A 176 7.11 19.29 -7.88
CA LEU A 176 6.25 18.20 -7.43
C LEU A 176 5.59 18.52 -6.09
N ARG A 177 6.37 18.97 -5.11
CA ARG A 177 5.87 19.28 -3.77
C ARG A 177 4.96 20.50 -3.72
N ALA A 178 5.22 21.50 -4.55
CA ALA A 178 4.38 22.71 -4.63
C ALA A 178 3.09 22.49 -5.44
N TRP A 179 3.01 21.40 -6.23
CA TRP A 179 1.88 21.15 -7.12
C TRP A 179 0.60 20.87 -6.32
N GLN A 180 -0.48 21.56 -6.72
CA GLN A 180 -1.82 21.40 -6.15
C GLN A 180 -2.74 20.84 -7.23
N PRO A 181 -3.04 19.52 -7.20
CA PRO A 181 -3.90 18.91 -8.19
C PRO A 181 -5.36 19.28 -7.98
N ASP A 182 -6.13 19.37 -9.08
CA ASP A 182 -7.57 19.33 -9.01
C ASP A 182 -8.06 17.88 -8.79
N HIS A 183 -8.54 17.60 -7.59
CA HIS A 183 -8.98 16.27 -7.19
C HIS A 183 -10.21 15.77 -7.97
N ALA A 184 -11.08 16.70 -8.46
CA ALA A 184 -12.22 16.32 -9.28
C ALA A 184 -11.75 15.81 -10.64
N THR A 185 -10.79 16.49 -11.26
CA THR A 185 -10.17 16.06 -12.53
C THR A 185 -9.40 14.74 -12.37
N LEU A 186 -8.71 14.54 -11.24
CA LEU A 186 -8.07 13.25 -10.92
C LEU A 186 -9.09 12.11 -10.79
N ALA A 187 -10.24 12.34 -10.15
CA ALA A 187 -11.30 11.35 -10.02
C ALA A 187 -11.89 10.99 -11.39
N GLN A 188 -12.13 11.97 -12.25
CA GLN A 188 -12.60 11.75 -13.62
C GLN A 188 -11.58 10.98 -14.47
N LEU A 189 -10.29 11.29 -14.34
CA LEU A 189 -9.20 10.54 -14.99
C LEU A 189 -9.22 9.08 -14.55
N ALA A 190 -9.31 8.82 -13.25
CA ALA A 190 -9.32 7.47 -12.70
C ALA A 190 -10.52 6.66 -13.21
N GLU A 191 -11.71 7.25 -13.23
CA GLU A 191 -12.94 6.63 -13.72
C GLU A 191 -12.85 6.31 -15.21
N THR A 192 -12.53 7.29 -16.04
CA THR A 192 -12.51 7.14 -17.51
C THR A 192 -11.44 6.18 -18.00
N SER A 193 -10.30 6.11 -17.32
CA SER A 193 -9.20 5.19 -17.65
C SER A 193 -9.28 3.84 -16.91
N GLN A 194 -10.26 3.65 -16.03
CA GLN A 194 -10.36 2.48 -15.15
C GLN A 194 -9.06 2.24 -14.38
N SER A 195 -8.46 3.32 -13.88
CA SER A 195 -7.21 3.30 -13.12
C SER A 195 -7.44 3.61 -11.64
N MET A 196 -6.42 3.37 -10.82
CA MET A 196 -6.43 3.83 -9.42
C MET A 196 -6.27 5.34 -9.30
N GLY A 197 -5.64 5.99 -10.28
CA GLY A 197 -5.34 7.40 -10.26
C GLY A 197 -3.93 7.71 -10.75
N LEU A 198 -3.31 8.75 -10.20
CA LEU A 198 -2.00 9.26 -10.63
C LEU A 198 -0.96 9.11 -9.52
N CYS A 199 0.24 8.65 -9.89
CA CYS A 199 1.46 8.77 -9.11
C CYS A 199 2.37 9.78 -9.79
N ALA A 200 2.57 10.91 -9.16
CA ALA A 200 3.53 11.92 -9.58
C ALA A 200 4.85 11.70 -8.81
N PHE A 201 5.99 11.78 -9.49
CA PHE A 201 7.29 11.60 -8.86
C PHE A 201 8.32 12.55 -9.45
N ALA A 202 9.37 12.80 -8.69
CA ALA A 202 10.53 13.60 -9.14
C ALA A 202 11.80 13.07 -8.51
N ARG A 203 12.93 13.24 -9.21
CA ARG A 203 14.26 12.94 -8.67
C ARG A 203 14.61 13.95 -7.60
N SER A 204 15.31 13.50 -6.57
CA SER A 204 15.72 14.28 -5.43
C SER A 204 17.24 14.35 -5.32
N GLU A 205 17.74 15.49 -4.83
CA GLU A 205 19.14 15.68 -4.45
C GLU A 205 19.38 15.47 -2.94
N SER A 206 18.35 14.95 -2.24
CA SER A 206 18.44 14.65 -0.82
C SER A 206 19.47 13.55 -0.53
N ALA A 207 20.20 13.65 0.58
CA ALA A 207 21.06 12.59 1.06
C ALA A 207 20.28 11.36 1.62
N ASP A 208 18.98 11.54 1.94
CA ASP A 208 18.16 10.55 2.62
C ASP A 208 17.30 9.70 1.67
N TYR A 209 17.05 10.18 0.45
CA TYR A 209 16.22 9.50 -0.57
C TYR A 209 16.54 10.04 -1.96
N GLU A 210 16.34 9.21 -2.96
CA GLU A 210 16.62 9.52 -4.35
C GLU A 210 15.38 9.95 -5.13
N LEU A 211 14.16 9.64 -4.61
CA LEU A 211 12.89 9.98 -5.26
C LEU A 211 11.91 10.60 -4.27
N ALA A 212 11.24 11.68 -4.67
CA ALA A 212 10.03 12.18 -4.03
C ALA A 212 8.81 11.68 -4.81
N VAL A 213 7.77 11.22 -4.10
CA VAL A 213 6.55 10.65 -4.70
C VAL A 213 5.32 11.24 -4.03
N ARG A 214 4.28 11.48 -4.83
CA ARG A 214 2.91 11.79 -4.40
C ARG A 214 1.95 10.86 -5.11
N ALA A 215 1.09 10.17 -4.37
CA ALA A 215 0.15 9.20 -4.93
C ALA A 215 -1.29 9.61 -4.63
N PHE A 216 -2.10 9.65 -5.67
CA PHE A 216 -3.49 10.11 -5.65
C PHE A 216 -4.43 8.98 -6.11
N PRO A 217 -4.81 8.04 -5.21
CA PRO A 217 -5.67 6.90 -5.55
C PRO A 217 -7.16 7.31 -5.61
N ALA A 218 -7.48 8.26 -6.48
CA ALA A 218 -8.82 8.81 -6.63
C ALA A 218 -9.88 7.75 -6.98
N GLY A 219 -9.50 6.70 -7.71
CA GLY A 219 -10.37 5.55 -8.02
C GLY A 219 -10.71 4.68 -6.79
N ALA A 220 -10.04 4.89 -5.65
CA ALA A 220 -10.40 4.32 -4.36
C ALA A 220 -11.07 5.33 -3.42
N GLY A 221 -11.33 6.56 -3.88
CA GLY A 221 -11.90 7.64 -3.08
C GLY A 221 -10.92 8.26 -2.08
N ILE A 222 -9.62 8.06 -2.25
CA ILE A 222 -8.55 8.60 -1.40
C ILE A 222 -7.94 9.81 -2.10
N ILE A 223 -7.85 10.94 -1.40
CA ILE A 223 -7.32 12.19 -1.94
C ILE A 223 -5.81 12.08 -2.20
N GLU A 224 -5.03 11.69 -1.19
CA GLU A 224 -3.61 11.42 -1.30
C GLU A 224 -3.21 10.32 -0.30
N ASP A 225 -2.33 9.40 -0.70
CA ASP A 225 -1.87 8.27 0.12
C ASP A 225 -0.53 8.61 0.78
N PRO A 226 -0.43 8.51 2.11
CA PRO A 226 0.83 8.81 2.82
C PRO A 226 2.01 7.91 2.40
N ALA A 227 1.75 6.65 2.04
CA ALA A 227 2.79 5.73 1.57
C ALA A 227 2.17 4.56 0.80
N SER A 228 2.38 4.54 -0.52
CA SER A 228 1.83 3.53 -1.41
C SER A 228 2.89 2.55 -1.91
N GLY A 229 2.91 1.33 -1.34
CA GLY A 229 3.81 0.28 -1.84
C GLY A 229 3.52 -0.09 -3.30
N ALA A 230 2.23 -0.17 -3.69
CA ALA A 230 1.84 -0.52 -5.05
C ALA A 230 2.28 0.54 -6.06
N ALA A 231 2.05 1.83 -5.78
CA ALA A 231 2.45 2.92 -6.65
C ALA A 231 3.98 2.96 -6.85
N ASN A 232 4.72 2.88 -5.75
CA ASN A 232 6.19 2.91 -5.78
C ASN A 232 6.79 1.70 -6.50
N GLY A 233 6.18 0.52 -6.37
CA GLY A 233 6.59 -0.66 -7.13
C GLY A 233 6.43 -0.48 -8.64
N LEU A 234 5.35 0.17 -9.09
CA LEU A 234 5.13 0.48 -10.50
C LEU A 234 6.11 1.52 -11.03
N ILE A 235 6.42 2.57 -10.23
CA ILE A 235 7.45 3.55 -10.57
C ILE A 235 8.82 2.87 -10.72
N ALA A 236 9.19 1.97 -9.80
CA ALA A 236 10.46 1.26 -9.85
C ALA A 236 10.58 0.38 -11.11
N ALA A 237 9.52 -0.37 -11.43
CA ALA A 237 9.48 -1.15 -12.65
C ALA A 237 9.60 -0.27 -13.91
N PHE A 238 8.89 0.86 -13.95
CA PHE A 238 8.92 1.79 -15.06
C PHE A 238 10.31 2.40 -15.26
N ILE A 239 10.96 2.86 -14.19
CA ILE A 239 12.33 3.38 -14.23
C ILE A 239 13.30 2.29 -14.73
N ALA A 240 13.25 1.08 -14.16
CA ALA A 240 14.12 -0.02 -14.56
C ALA A 240 13.97 -0.40 -16.04
N MET A 241 12.75 -0.37 -16.57
CA MET A 241 12.49 -0.63 -17.99
C MET A 241 13.00 0.48 -18.91
N ARG A 242 12.94 1.74 -18.48
CA ARG A 242 13.31 2.90 -19.31
C ARG A 242 14.78 3.31 -19.18
N GLU A 243 15.35 3.08 -18.03
CA GLU A 243 16.74 3.42 -17.72
C GLU A 243 17.47 2.20 -17.12
N PRO A 244 17.61 1.06 -17.83
CA PRO A 244 18.15 -0.17 -17.27
C PRO A 244 19.59 -0.06 -16.74
N HIS A 245 20.32 0.98 -17.17
CA HIS A 245 21.69 1.31 -16.73
C HIS A 245 21.75 2.61 -15.93
N GLY A 246 20.60 3.19 -15.62
CA GLY A 246 20.52 4.41 -14.82
C GLY A 246 20.82 4.17 -13.33
N PRO A 247 21.09 5.24 -12.58
CA PRO A 247 21.45 5.14 -11.16
C PRO A 247 20.33 4.56 -10.28
N LEU A 248 19.07 4.65 -10.72
CA LEU A 248 17.91 4.17 -9.98
C LEU A 248 17.42 2.78 -10.44
N ALA A 249 18.05 2.18 -11.46
CA ALA A 249 17.58 0.95 -12.11
C ALA A 249 17.53 -0.26 -11.16
N ARG A 250 18.37 -0.31 -10.13
CA ARG A 250 18.50 -1.48 -9.23
C ARG A 250 17.99 -1.22 -7.82
N GLY A 251 17.60 0.00 -7.49
CA GLY A 251 17.02 0.32 -6.20
C GLY A 251 17.28 1.77 -5.78
N TYR A 252 16.44 2.25 -4.88
CA TYR A 252 16.50 3.60 -4.35
C TYR A 252 15.56 3.76 -3.15
N ARG A 253 15.69 4.87 -2.46
CA ARG A 253 14.82 5.27 -1.36
C ARG A 253 13.85 6.35 -1.81
N VAL A 254 12.67 6.34 -1.21
CA VAL A 254 11.56 7.25 -1.54
C VAL A 254 11.14 8.05 -0.33
N SER A 255 10.82 9.33 -0.55
CA SER A 255 10.03 10.16 0.37
C SER A 255 8.62 10.34 -0.18
N GLN A 256 7.59 10.06 0.64
CA GLN A 256 6.18 10.26 0.28
C GLN A 256 5.39 10.80 1.46
N GLY A 257 4.34 11.61 1.18
CA GLY A 257 3.33 12.01 2.14
C GLY A 257 3.59 13.31 2.90
N ARG A 258 4.65 14.07 2.61
CA ARG A 258 4.96 15.33 3.32
C ARG A 258 3.86 16.37 3.19
N GLU A 259 3.21 16.42 2.05
CA GLU A 259 2.16 17.37 1.70
C GLU A 259 0.88 17.17 2.53
N ILE A 260 0.73 16.01 3.14
CA ILE A 260 -0.41 15.63 3.99
C ILE A 260 -0.01 15.36 5.45
N GLY A 261 1.16 15.88 5.88
CA GLY A 261 1.61 15.81 7.27
C GLY A 261 2.29 14.50 7.67
N HIS A 262 2.63 13.65 6.70
CA HIS A 262 3.44 12.45 6.88
C HIS A 262 4.87 12.67 6.40
N ASP A 263 5.76 11.71 6.57
CA ASP A 263 7.07 11.63 5.92
C ASP A 263 7.50 10.16 5.90
N ALA A 264 6.97 9.43 4.94
CA ALA A 264 7.28 8.02 4.79
C ALA A 264 8.58 7.80 4.02
N ARG A 265 9.30 6.73 4.37
CA ARG A 265 10.50 6.25 3.68
C ARG A 265 10.28 4.83 3.19
N LEU A 266 10.19 4.69 1.89
CA LEU A 266 10.12 3.37 1.25
C LEU A 266 11.47 3.03 0.63
N ILE A 267 11.72 1.73 0.52
CA ILE A 267 12.92 1.16 -0.12
C ILE A 267 12.46 0.33 -1.30
N LEU A 268 13.04 0.58 -2.46
CA LEU A 268 12.81 -0.15 -3.68
C LEU A 268 14.07 -0.94 -4.03
N HIS A 269 13.88 -2.16 -4.48
CA HIS A 269 14.95 -3.00 -4.97
C HIS A 269 14.47 -3.76 -6.20
N VAL A 270 15.27 -3.76 -7.27
CA VAL A 270 15.04 -4.54 -8.49
C VAL A 270 16.15 -5.57 -8.59
N ASP A 271 15.79 -6.84 -8.48
CA ASP A 271 16.76 -7.91 -8.45
C ASP A 271 17.25 -8.33 -9.85
N GLU A 272 18.15 -9.31 -9.90
CA GLU A 272 18.75 -9.79 -11.15
C GLU A 272 17.76 -10.43 -12.12
N ARG A 273 16.55 -10.77 -11.66
CA ARG A 273 15.45 -11.29 -12.46
C ARG A 273 14.46 -10.22 -12.90
N ASP A 274 14.79 -8.96 -12.61
CA ASP A 274 13.93 -7.80 -12.78
C ASP A 274 12.63 -7.86 -11.94
N ASP A 275 12.61 -8.70 -10.89
CA ASP A 275 11.55 -8.68 -9.89
C ASP A 275 11.69 -7.43 -9.02
N VAL A 276 10.59 -6.68 -8.88
CA VAL A 276 10.53 -5.47 -8.06
C VAL A 276 10.08 -5.81 -6.66
N TRP A 277 10.83 -5.33 -5.69
CA TRP A 277 10.58 -5.46 -4.26
C TRP A 277 10.39 -4.08 -3.64
N VAL A 278 9.34 -3.91 -2.86
CA VAL A 278 9.02 -2.66 -2.16
C VAL A 278 8.84 -2.93 -0.68
N GLY A 279 9.35 -2.04 0.14
CA GLY A 279 9.24 -2.19 1.58
C GLY A 279 9.89 -1.07 2.35
N GLY A 280 10.42 -1.42 3.52
CA GLY A 280 11.07 -0.50 4.46
C GLY A 280 10.90 -0.99 5.90
N HIS A 281 10.97 -0.04 6.83
CA HIS A 281 10.84 -0.28 8.25
C HIS A 281 9.40 -0.12 8.73
N SER A 282 9.09 -0.68 9.90
CA SER A 282 7.83 -0.47 10.60
C SER A 282 8.08 -0.34 12.10
N ARG A 283 7.21 0.36 12.80
CA ARG A 283 7.26 0.53 14.25
C ARG A 283 5.90 0.25 14.87
N ILE A 284 5.87 -0.54 15.95
CA ILE A 284 4.67 -0.68 16.78
C ILE A 284 4.57 0.58 17.66
N VAL A 285 3.42 1.25 17.57
CA VAL A 285 3.11 2.47 18.36
C VAL A 285 2.19 2.15 19.52
N ILE A 286 1.18 1.29 19.27
CA ILE A 286 0.24 0.83 20.30
C ILE A 286 0.29 -0.70 20.33
N ASP A 287 0.37 -1.25 21.55
CA ASP A 287 0.28 -2.69 21.81
C ASP A 287 -0.66 -2.90 22.98
N GLY A 288 -1.78 -3.57 22.75
CA GLY A 288 -2.80 -3.71 23.76
C GLY A 288 -3.73 -4.89 23.55
N GLN A 289 -4.56 -5.13 24.56
CA GLN A 289 -5.63 -6.11 24.53
C GLN A 289 -6.87 -5.48 23.87
N LEU A 290 -7.50 -6.22 22.94
CA LEU A 290 -8.72 -5.78 22.29
C LEU A 290 -9.95 -6.43 22.97
N ASN A 291 -10.80 -5.59 23.56
CA ASN A 291 -12.08 -5.97 24.11
C ASN A 291 -13.19 -5.59 23.11
N TRP A 292 -13.44 -6.46 22.16
CA TRP A 292 -14.43 -6.25 21.10
C TRP A 292 -15.43 -7.41 21.07
N THR A 293 -16.68 -7.10 21.36
CA THR A 293 -17.81 -8.01 21.18
C THR A 293 -18.59 -7.56 19.94
N SER A 294 -18.43 -8.30 18.87
CA SER A 294 -19.19 -8.05 17.64
C SER A 294 -20.56 -8.70 17.76
N GLU A 295 -21.56 -7.92 18.15
CA GLU A 295 -22.96 -8.28 17.93
C GLU A 295 -23.30 -7.99 16.47
N VAL A 296 -22.98 -8.92 15.55
CA VAL A 296 -23.63 -8.92 14.22
C VAL A 296 -25.08 -9.30 14.49
N ALA A 297 -25.97 -8.30 14.60
CA ALA A 297 -27.39 -8.55 14.59
C ALA A 297 -27.73 -9.41 13.37
N LEU A 298 -28.12 -10.66 13.61
CA LEU A 298 -28.78 -11.48 12.59
C LEU A 298 -29.83 -10.58 11.97
N ALA A 299 -29.73 -10.35 10.64
CA ALA A 299 -30.67 -9.54 9.90
C ALA A 299 -32.09 -9.92 10.37
N ARG A 300 -32.75 -9.01 11.08
CA ARG A 300 -34.15 -9.17 11.42
C ARG A 300 -34.86 -9.30 10.09
N THR A 301 -35.30 -10.50 9.75
CA THR A 301 -36.32 -10.74 8.74
C THR A 301 -37.49 -9.84 9.09
N MET A 302 -37.67 -8.78 8.30
CA MET A 302 -38.84 -7.92 8.39
C MET A 302 -40.07 -8.84 8.28
N PRO A 303 -41.00 -8.83 9.22
CA PRO A 303 -42.24 -9.57 9.05
C PRO A 303 -42.93 -9.03 7.80
N SER A 304 -43.28 -9.91 6.88
CA SER A 304 -44.07 -9.59 5.71
C SER A 304 -45.36 -8.88 6.16
N VAL A 305 -45.53 -7.62 5.77
CA VAL A 305 -46.80 -6.91 5.92
C VAL A 305 -47.80 -7.66 5.06
N ARG A 306 -48.68 -8.46 5.71
CA ARG A 306 -49.88 -8.99 5.04
C ARG A 306 -50.71 -7.78 4.60
N ALA A 307 -50.89 -7.67 3.30
CA ALA A 307 -51.93 -6.81 2.73
C ALA A 307 -53.28 -7.29 3.28
N VAL A 308 -53.90 -6.43 4.08
CA VAL A 308 -55.33 -6.58 4.42
C VAL A 308 -56.12 -6.08 3.23
N ALA A 309 -56.69 -7.02 2.47
CA ALA A 309 -57.71 -6.69 1.51
C ALA A 309 -58.97 -6.35 2.29
N GLY A 310 -59.54 -5.19 2.02
CA GLY A 310 -60.83 -4.69 2.44
C GLY A 310 -61.35 -3.75 1.36
#